data_72f09acb6aed837f97a4db89f89bd5c9
#
_entry.id   72f09acb6aed837f97a4db89f89bd5c9
#
_cell.length_a   1.000
_cell.length_b   1.000
_cell.length_c   1.000
_cell.angle_alpha   90.00
_cell.angle_beta   90.00
_cell.angle_gamma   90.00
#
_symmetry.space_group_name_H-M   'P 1'
#
loop_
_entity.id
_entity.type
_entity.pdbx_description
1 polymer ?
#
loop_
_entity_poly.entity_id
_entity_poly.type
_entity_poly.pdbx_seq_one_letter_code
_entity_poly.pdbx_strand_id
1 'polypeptide(L)'
;NLWHPVVSWYKFRKHDYIFQDNVTQHIDVALTFGGAFSNHLAATASAGQLMGVKTIGIVRGEEWQNKISESNTLSYCVSMGMQLYCISRSAYAEKEAAEEVQTILKQHSNYRLIPEGGTEALAVKGCTEILNPKDSSYDVICSSVGTGGTLAGLVQGASEKQTVIGFNALKNPEVNVFVSDQTQQRNWEINADYTFGGYAKITPALIDFMNTFYEQYQIPLDPVYTGKMLFAIFDLIKKKQWRWGKHILAIHTGGLQGVSGMNRQLQKKKLPVLNYQKFLP
;
A
#
# COMPACT_ATOMS: atom_id res chain seq x y z
N ASN A 1 -0.29 2.25 -20.48
CA ASN A 1 -0.78 1.17 -19.60
C ASN A 1 0.30 0.14 -19.38
N LEU A 2 1.13 0.33 -18.36
CA LEU A 2 2.13 -0.64 -17.92
C LEU A 2 1.52 -1.42 -16.75
N TRP A 3 0.68 -2.39 -17.05
CA TRP A 3 0.12 -3.30 -16.07
C TRP A 3 1.14 -4.39 -15.74
N HIS A 4 1.78 -4.30 -14.57
CA HIS A 4 2.39 -5.49 -13.98
C HIS A 4 1.29 -6.18 -13.15
N PRO A 5 0.97 -7.46 -13.38
CA PRO A 5 -0.23 -8.10 -12.81
C PRO A 5 -0.24 -8.19 -11.28
N VAL A 6 0.91 -8.07 -10.62
CA VAL A 6 1.04 -8.22 -9.15
C VAL A 6 1.43 -6.94 -8.45
N VAL A 7 2.29 -6.13 -9.04
CA VAL A 7 2.75 -4.87 -8.44
C VAL A 7 2.21 -3.74 -9.27
N SER A 8 1.28 -2.98 -8.69
CA SER A 8 0.85 -1.76 -9.35
C SER A 8 2.05 -0.83 -9.52
N TRP A 9 2.17 -0.23 -10.69
CA TRP A 9 3.21 0.74 -11.03
C TRP A 9 3.44 1.80 -9.94
N TYR A 10 2.38 2.22 -9.26
CA TYR A 10 2.45 3.22 -8.19
C TYR A 10 3.18 2.75 -6.93
N LYS A 11 3.08 1.46 -6.57
CA LYS A 11 3.86 0.92 -5.44
C LYS A 11 5.33 0.71 -5.82
N PHE A 12 5.60 0.40 -7.09
CA PHE A 12 6.96 0.36 -7.61
C PHE A 12 7.64 1.73 -7.48
N ARG A 13 6.94 2.83 -7.80
CA ARG A 13 7.46 4.20 -7.65
C ARG A 13 7.99 4.50 -6.25
N LYS A 14 7.34 4.00 -5.20
CA LYS A 14 7.84 4.13 -3.83
C LYS A 14 9.20 3.50 -3.60
N HIS A 15 9.51 2.42 -4.33
CA HIS A 15 10.73 1.66 -4.14
C HIS A 15 11.82 2.04 -5.13
N ASP A 16 11.46 2.66 -6.25
CA ASP A 16 12.37 2.95 -7.35
C ASP A 16 13.61 3.72 -6.87
N TYR A 17 13.44 4.89 -6.28
CA TYR A 17 14.55 5.68 -5.74
C TYR A 17 15.29 5.01 -4.59
N ILE A 18 14.58 4.26 -3.73
CA ILE A 18 15.21 3.50 -2.64
C ILE A 18 16.17 2.47 -3.21
N PHE A 19 15.74 1.71 -4.23
CA PHE A 19 16.58 0.67 -4.81
C PHE A 19 17.65 1.20 -5.75
N GLN A 20 17.42 2.31 -6.46
CA GLN A 20 18.48 3.03 -7.16
C GLN A 20 19.57 3.49 -6.20
N ASP A 21 19.20 4.05 -5.05
CA ASP A 21 20.15 4.44 -4.01
C ASP A 21 20.86 3.22 -3.41
N ASN A 22 20.17 2.10 -3.17
CA ASN A 22 20.80 0.85 -2.73
C ASN A 22 21.88 0.38 -3.71
N VAL A 23 21.60 0.40 -5.00
CA VAL A 23 22.60 0.04 -6.04
C VAL A 23 23.78 1.00 -6.02
N THR A 24 23.53 2.30 -5.96
CA THR A 24 24.58 3.33 -5.93
C THR A 24 25.47 3.22 -4.69
N GLN A 25 24.88 2.84 -3.56
CA GLN A 25 25.61 2.67 -2.29
C GLN A 25 26.15 1.25 -2.08
N HIS A 26 26.02 0.39 -3.08
CA HIS A 26 26.44 -1.01 -3.04
C HIS A 26 25.84 -1.79 -1.87
N ILE A 27 24.57 -1.53 -1.53
CA ILE A 27 23.83 -2.26 -0.49
C ILE A 27 23.52 -3.66 -0.99
N ASP A 28 23.96 -4.68 -0.25
CA ASP A 28 23.77 -6.08 -0.64
C ASP A 28 22.36 -6.59 -0.36
N VAL A 29 21.74 -6.11 0.70
CA VAL A 29 20.47 -6.61 1.22
C VAL A 29 19.53 -5.48 1.61
N ALA A 30 18.31 -5.49 1.10
CA ALA A 30 17.22 -4.65 1.54
C ALA A 30 16.26 -5.45 2.44
N LEU A 31 16.13 -5.06 3.71
CA LEU A 31 15.30 -5.72 4.70
C LEU A 31 14.06 -4.87 5.02
N THR A 32 12.90 -5.49 5.15
CA THR A 32 11.68 -4.78 5.52
C THR A 32 10.70 -5.65 6.32
N PHE A 33 9.66 -5.03 6.84
CA PHE A 33 8.63 -5.62 7.67
C PHE A 33 7.26 -5.63 6.98
N GLY A 34 6.45 -6.69 7.21
CA GLY A 34 5.08 -6.71 6.73
C GLY A 34 4.27 -7.90 7.25
N GLY A 35 2.94 -7.83 7.13
CA GLY A 35 2.08 -8.99 7.39
C GLY A 35 2.02 -9.92 6.17
N ALA A 36 1.43 -11.10 6.34
CA ALA A 36 1.33 -12.13 5.31
C ALA A 36 0.61 -11.71 4.01
N PHE A 37 -0.13 -10.60 4.03
CA PHE A 37 -0.82 -10.04 2.85
C PHE A 37 -0.34 -8.62 2.54
N SER A 38 0.90 -8.30 2.90
CA SER A 38 1.47 -6.97 2.77
C SER A 38 1.80 -6.63 1.32
N ASN A 39 1.14 -5.60 0.79
CA ASN A 39 1.47 -5.02 -0.51
C ASN A 39 2.89 -4.45 -0.56
N HIS A 40 3.40 -4.04 0.60
CA HIS A 40 4.74 -3.51 0.72
C HIS A 40 5.80 -4.61 0.55
N LEU A 41 5.63 -5.78 1.20
CA LEU A 41 6.53 -6.91 0.99
C LEU A 41 6.61 -7.31 -0.49
N ALA A 42 5.46 -7.44 -1.16
CA ALA A 42 5.42 -7.79 -2.58
C ALA A 42 6.14 -6.76 -3.47
N ALA A 43 5.95 -5.46 -3.18
CA ALA A 43 6.61 -4.39 -3.92
C ALA A 43 8.13 -4.37 -3.68
N THR A 44 8.58 -4.58 -2.44
CA THR A 44 10.00 -4.67 -2.10
C THR A 44 10.66 -5.87 -2.78
N ALA A 45 10.01 -7.04 -2.76
CA ALA A 45 10.51 -8.25 -3.42
C ALA A 45 10.71 -8.03 -4.93
N SER A 46 9.69 -7.42 -5.59
CA SER A 46 9.78 -7.11 -7.02
C SER A 46 10.86 -6.09 -7.36
N ALA A 47 11.01 -5.05 -6.55
CA ALA A 47 12.04 -4.03 -6.75
C ALA A 47 13.44 -4.63 -6.59
N GLY A 48 13.64 -5.48 -5.58
CA GLY A 48 14.89 -6.19 -5.37
C GLY A 48 15.26 -7.09 -6.56
N GLN A 49 14.31 -7.88 -7.07
CA GLN A 49 14.53 -8.71 -8.24
C GLN A 49 14.91 -7.89 -9.47
N LEU A 50 14.21 -6.78 -9.75
CA LEU A 50 14.46 -5.92 -10.90
C LEU A 50 15.82 -5.21 -10.83
N MET A 51 16.25 -4.83 -9.62
CA MET A 51 17.50 -4.08 -9.41
C MET A 51 18.68 -4.96 -9.01
N GLY A 52 18.50 -6.27 -8.89
CA GLY A 52 19.56 -7.21 -8.51
C GLY A 52 19.98 -7.10 -7.04
N VAL A 53 19.15 -6.53 -6.17
CA VAL A 53 19.39 -6.40 -4.73
C VAL A 53 18.65 -7.51 -4.00
N LYS A 54 19.34 -8.25 -3.13
CA LYS A 54 18.71 -9.27 -2.29
C LYS A 54 17.70 -8.65 -1.34
N THR A 55 16.58 -9.34 -1.11
CA THR A 55 15.53 -8.82 -0.22
C THR A 55 15.23 -9.80 0.91
N ILE A 56 14.98 -9.26 2.11
CA ILE A 56 14.55 -9.98 3.30
C ILE A 56 13.23 -9.38 3.79
N GLY A 57 12.24 -10.24 3.99
CA GLY A 57 10.95 -9.87 4.57
C GLY A 57 10.77 -10.46 5.96
N ILE A 58 10.64 -9.59 6.97
CA ILE A 58 10.25 -10.00 8.32
C ILE A 58 8.71 -10.02 8.38
N VAL A 59 8.16 -11.22 8.54
CA VAL A 59 6.70 -11.46 8.46
C VAL A 59 6.10 -11.55 9.86
N ARG A 60 5.02 -10.80 10.09
CA ARG A 60 4.28 -10.84 11.35
C ARG A 60 3.47 -12.12 11.48
N GLY A 61 3.82 -12.95 12.47
CA GLY A 61 3.13 -14.20 12.81
C GLY A 61 3.96 -15.42 12.42
N GLU A 62 4.51 -16.09 13.40
CA GLU A 62 5.34 -17.30 13.26
C GLU A 62 4.57 -18.46 12.61
N GLU A 63 3.23 -18.47 12.74
CA GLU A 63 2.38 -19.48 12.10
C GLU A 63 2.49 -19.48 10.57
N TRP A 64 2.98 -18.42 9.98
CA TRP A 64 3.17 -18.31 8.53
C TRP A 64 4.40 -19.07 8.03
N GLN A 65 5.34 -19.44 8.90
CA GLN A 65 6.55 -20.20 8.51
C GLN A 65 6.20 -21.48 7.74
N ASN A 66 5.15 -22.19 8.19
CA ASN A 66 4.70 -23.45 7.58
C ASN A 66 3.49 -23.26 6.65
N LYS A 67 3.08 -22.01 6.36
CA LYS A 67 1.88 -21.66 5.59
C LYS A 67 2.13 -20.63 4.50
N ILE A 68 3.37 -20.48 4.05
CA ILE A 68 3.75 -19.52 2.99
C ILE A 68 2.88 -19.74 1.76
N SER A 69 2.66 -21.00 1.35
CA SER A 69 1.82 -21.35 0.19
C SER A 69 0.34 -21.01 0.34
N GLU A 70 -0.14 -20.78 1.56
CA GLU A 70 -1.51 -20.32 1.80
C GLU A 70 -1.69 -18.82 1.58
N SER A 71 -0.59 -18.05 1.44
CA SER A 71 -0.62 -16.63 1.13
C SER A 71 -0.06 -16.38 -0.27
N ASN A 72 -0.90 -15.95 -1.20
CA ASN A 72 -0.46 -15.56 -2.53
C ASN A 72 0.63 -14.47 -2.48
N THR A 73 0.56 -13.55 -1.51
CA THR A 73 1.56 -12.51 -1.31
C THR A 73 2.91 -13.08 -0.89
N LEU A 74 2.94 -13.98 0.10
CA LEU A 74 4.22 -14.58 0.54
C LEU A 74 4.79 -15.51 -0.53
N SER A 75 3.95 -16.33 -1.18
CA SER A 75 4.37 -17.16 -2.31
C SER A 75 4.98 -16.32 -3.44
N TYR A 76 4.36 -15.19 -3.75
CA TYR A 76 4.91 -14.24 -4.71
C TYR A 76 6.25 -13.65 -4.25
N CYS A 77 6.37 -13.23 -2.99
CA CYS A 77 7.65 -12.72 -2.46
C CYS A 77 8.78 -13.75 -2.63
N VAL A 78 8.51 -15.01 -2.32
CA VAL A 78 9.47 -16.11 -2.51
C VAL A 78 9.82 -16.30 -3.98
N SER A 79 8.83 -16.27 -4.89
CA SER A 79 9.08 -16.39 -6.33
C SER A 79 9.92 -15.24 -6.91
N MET A 80 9.89 -14.07 -6.26
CA MET A 80 10.75 -12.91 -6.57
C MET A 80 12.12 -12.97 -5.87
N GLY A 81 12.46 -14.07 -5.21
CA GLY A 81 13.75 -14.27 -4.55
C GLY A 81 13.85 -13.65 -3.15
N MET A 82 12.75 -13.17 -2.55
CA MET A 82 12.76 -12.64 -1.19
C MET A 82 12.89 -13.77 -0.17
N GLN A 83 13.85 -13.65 0.74
CA GLN A 83 13.95 -14.52 1.91
C GLN A 83 12.97 -14.06 2.99
N LEU A 84 12.17 -14.98 3.52
CA LEU A 84 11.14 -14.66 4.51
C LEU A 84 11.51 -15.25 5.88
N TYR A 85 11.36 -14.42 6.92
CA TYR A 85 11.47 -14.83 8.32
C TYR A 85 10.16 -14.49 9.02
N CYS A 86 9.44 -15.51 9.44
CA CYS A 86 8.17 -15.36 10.16
C CYS A 86 8.45 -15.37 11.66
N ILE A 87 8.19 -14.24 12.33
CA ILE A 87 8.47 -14.07 13.77
C ILE A 87 7.20 -13.85 14.57
N SER A 88 7.28 -14.02 15.88
CA SER A 88 6.14 -13.81 16.77
C SER A 88 5.57 -12.38 16.67
N ARG A 89 4.31 -12.19 17.04
CA ARG A 89 3.70 -10.85 17.03
C ARG A 89 4.32 -9.90 18.02
N SER A 90 4.84 -10.41 19.15
CA SER A 90 5.59 -9.63 20.14
C SER A 90 6.90 -9.13 19.58
N ALA A 91 7.76 -10.02 19.06
CA ALA A 91 9.02 -9.66 18.44
C ALA A 91 8.81 -8.71 17.23
N TYR A 92 7.76 -8.96 16.43
CA TYR A 92 7.41 -8.06 15.33
C TYR A 92 7.05 -6.64 15.79
N ALA A 93 6.45 -6.48 16.97
CA ALA A 93 6.12 -5.15 17.52
C ALA A 93 7.38 -4.39 17.95
N GLU A 94 8.42 -5.11 18.39
CA GLU A 94 9.72 -4.54 18.77
C GLU A 94 10.59 -4.15 17.56
N LYS A 95 10.22 -4.61 16.35
CA LYS A 95 10.92 -4.30 15.10
C LYS A 95 12.41 -4.67 15.17
N GLU A 96 13.28 -3.70 14.93
CA GLU A 96 14.72 -3.87 14.93
C GLU A 96 15.28 -4.23 16.32
N ALA A 97 14.56 -3.88 17.39
CA ALA A 97 15.00 -4.18 18.75
C ALA A 97 14.83 -5.66 19.14
N ALA A 98 13.98 -6.41 18.40
CA ALA A 98 13.76 -7.83 18.65
C ALA A 98 15.05 -8.65 18.46
N GLU A 99 15.31 -9.59 19.37
CA GLU A 99 16.50 -10.45 19.33
C GLU A 99 16.57 -11.28 18.04
N GLU A 100 15.43 -11.82 17.59
CA GLU A 100 15.32 -12.58 16.34
C GLU A 100 15.73 -11.72 15.14
N VAL A 101 15.30 -10.46 15.10
CA VAL A 101 15.65 -9.53 14.02
C VAL A 101 17.12 -9.17 14.08
N GLN A 102 17.66 -8.89 15.25
CA GLN A 102 19.09 -8.62 15.46
C GLN A 102 19.96 -9.80 15.01
N THR A 103 19.50 -11.02 15.26
CA THR A 103 20.21 -12.24 14.81
C THR A 103 20.24 -12.33 13.28
N ILE A 104 19.16 -11.96 12.60
CA ILE A 104 19.12 -11.89 11.13
C ILE A 104 20.05 -10.79 10.61
N LEU A 105 19.97 -9.59 11.20
CA LEU A 105 20.79 -8.44 10.79
C LEU A 105 22.30 -8.72 10.92
N LYS A 106 22.74 -9.39 11.98
CA LYS A 106 24.15 -9.77 12.18
C LYS A 106 24.74 -10.68 11.10
N GLN A 107 23.88 -11.36 10.32
CA GLN A 107 24.30 -12.19 9.17
C GLN A 107 24.64 -11.37 7.93
N HIS A 108 24.32 -10.06 7.94
CA HIS A 108 24.47 -9.18 6.79
C HIS A 108 25.24 -7.93 7.21
N SER A 109 26.46 -7.77 6.69
CA SER A 109 27.32 -6.61 7.04
C SER A 109 26.91 -5.32 6.33
N ASN A 110 26.24 -5.43 5.19
CA ASN A 110 25.86 -4.30 4.36
C ASN A 110 24.38 -4.42 3.97
N TYR A 111 23.50 -3.94 4.83
CA TYR A 111 22.07 -3.95 4.62
C TYR A 111 21.45 -2.56 4.77
N ARG A 112 20.32 -2.38 4.10
CA ARG A 112 19.42 -1.25 4.34
C ARG A 112 18.11 -1.72 4.93
N LEU A 113 17.69 -1.08 6.00
CA LEU A 113 16.36 -1.28 6.54
C LEU A 113 15.38 -0.30 5.87
N ILE A 114 14.37 -0.86 5.19
CA ILE A 114 13.26 -0.10 4.62
C ILE A 114 12.12 -0.13 5.63
N PRO A 115 11.63 1.02 6.12
CA PRO A 115 10.55 1.08 7.11
C PRO A 115 9.28 0.36 6.64
N GLU A 116 8.47 -0.15 7.57
CA GLU A 116 7.18 -0.77 7.25
C GLU A 116 6.30 0.20 6.45
N GLY A 117 5.74 -0.29 5.32
CA GLY A 117 5.01 0.54 4.39
C GLY A 117 5.87 1.39 3.45
N GLY A 118 7.21 1.32 3.58
CA GLY A 118 8.16 1.99 2.70
C GLY A 118 8.06 3.52 2.76
N THR A 119 7.88 4.08 3.95
CA THR A 119 7.66 5.53 4.09
C THR A 119 8.94 6.21 4.55
N GLU A 120 9.67 6.75 3.59
CA GLU A 120 10.88 7.55 3.77
C GLU A 120 10.97 8.62 2.67
N ALA A 121 11.90 9.56 2.76
CA ALA A 121 12.03 10.69 1.84
C ALA A 121 12.16 10.26 0.36
N LEU A 122 12.95 9.22 0.07
CA LEU A 122 13.10 8.69 -1.29
C LEU A 122 11.79 8.09 -1.84
N ALA A 123 11.00 7.45 -0.97
CA ALA A 123 9.69 6.95 -1.34
C ALA A 123 8.69 8.06 -1.62
N VAL A 124 8.71 9.13 -0.83
CA VAL A 124 7.89 10.33 -1.08
C VAL A 124 8.29 10.95 -2.41
N LYS A 125 9.59 11.12 -2.68
CA LYS A 125 10.11 11.60 -3.97
C LYS A 125 9.60 10.75 -5.14
N GLY A 126 9.69 9.42 -5.06
CA GLY A 126 9.16 8.54 -6.12
C GLY A 126 7.65 8.70 -6.34
N CYS A 127 6.91 9.05 -5.29
CA CYS A 127 5.47 9.29 -5.43
C CYS A 127 5.12 10.65 -6.05
N THR A 128 6.03 11.63 -6.12
CA THR A 128 5.78 12.88 -6.85
C THR A 128 5.60 12.64 -8.34
N GLU A 129 6.23 11.60 -8.88
CA GLU A 129 6.19 11.24 -10.30
C GLU A 129 4.95 10.39 -10.69
N ILE A 130 4.04 10.13 -9.75
CA ILE A 130 2.75 9.48 -10.06
C ILE A 130 1.93 10.37 -10.99
N LEU A 131 1.96 11.67 -10.73
CA LEU A 131 1.29 12.67 -11.55
C LEU A 131 2.15 13.06 -12.75
N ASN A 132 1.49 13.29 -13.87
CA ASN A 132 2.12 13.74 -15.10
C ASN A 132 1.46 15.04 -15.61
N PRO A 133 2.06 15.77 -16.55
CA PRO A 133 1.51 17.05 -17.01
C PRO A 133 0.07 16.98 -17.54
N LYS A 134 -0.39 15.83 -18.03
CA LYS A 134 -1.76 15.65 -18.53
C LYS A 134 -2.79 15.62 -17.39
N ASP A 135 -2.34 15.32 -16.16
CA ASP A 135 -3.21 15.29 -15.00
C ASP A 135 -3.56 16.68 -14.46
N SER A 136 -2.96 17.74 -15.02
CA SER A 136 -3.25 19.15 -14.67
C SER A 136 -4.70 19.58 -14.95
N SER A 137 -5.44 18.82 -15.75
CA SER A 137 -6.86 19.06 -16.04
C SER A 137 -7.82 18.60 -14.93
N TYR A 138 -7.35 17.84 -13.96
CA TYR A 138 -8.15 17.42 -12.82
C TYR A 138 -8.15 18.47 -11.72
N ASP A 139 -9.33 18.71 -11.13
CA ASP A 139 -9.49 19.64 -9.99
C ASP A 139 -9.00 18.99 -8.68
N VAL A 140 -9.24 17.68 -8.56
CA VAL A 140 -9.03 16.94 -7.32
C VAL A 140 -8.30 15.63 -7.59
N ILE A 141 -7.29 15.38 -6.78
CA ILE A 141 -6.52 14.12 -6.77
C ILE A 141 -6.86 13.37 -5.49
N CYS A 142 -7.36 12.15 -5.61
CA CYS A 142 -7.75 11.30 -4.49
C CYS A 142 -6.81 10.12 -4.33
N SER A 143 -6.38 9.85 -3.10
CA SER A 143 -5.57 8.68 -2.77
C SER A 143 -6.02 8.05 -1.46
N SER A 144 -5.93 6.74 -1.39
CA SER A 144 -6.06 6.04 -0.11
C SER A 144 -4.81 6.23 0.75
N VAL A 145 -4.99 6.38 2.06
CA VAL A 145 -3.91 6.69 3.01
C VAL A 145 -3.71 5.54 4.00
N GLY A 146 -2.47 5.08 4.07
CA GLY A 146 -1.99 4.20 5.13
C GLY A 146 -0.96 4.93 5.99
N THR A 147 0.31 4.87 5.63
CA THR A 147 1.44 5.54 6.31
C THR A 147 1.68 6.99 5.84
N GLY A 148 0.94 7.47 4.83
CA GLY A 148 1.02 8.86 4.37
C GLY A 148 2.00 9.13 3.21
N GLY A 149 3.01 8.28 2.98
CA GLY A 149 4.06 8.59 2.01
C GLY A 149 3.58 8.79 0.57
N THR A 150 2.56 8.03 0.12
CA THR A 150 1.98 8.25 -1.22
C THR A 150 1.24 9.59 -1.28
N LEU A 151 0.46 9.91 -0.25
CA LEU A 151 -0.24 11.19 -0.19
C LEU A 151 0.74 12.37 -0.19
N ALA A 152 1.79 12.30 0.63
CA ALA A 152 2.83 13.34 0.69
C ALA A 152 3.46 13.59 -0.69
N GLY A 153 3.82 12.51 -1.41
CA GLY A 153 4.36 12.64 -2.77
C GLY A 153 3.35 13.23 -3.77
N LEU A 154 2.08 12.82 -3.71
CA LEU A 154 1.04 13.40 -4.55
C LEU A 154 0.83 14.89 -4.25
N VAL A 155 0.88 15.30 -2.97
CA VAL A 155 0.79 16.72 -2.59
C VAL A 155 1.95 17.51 -3.17
N GLN A 156 3.18 17.01 -3.05
CA GLN A 156 4.35 17.67 -3.62
C GLN A 156 4.32 17.73 -5.17
N GLY A 157 3.74 16.72 -5.82
CA GLY A 157 3.64 16.64 -7.28
C GLY A 157 2.43 17.39 -7.87
N ALA A 158 1.43 17.71 -7.06
CA ALA A 158 0.23 18.43 -7.50
C ALA A 158 0.51 19.92 -7.68
N SER A 159 -0.21 20.55 -8.61
CA SER A 159 -0.19 22.00 -8.75
C SER A 159 -0.98 22.69 -7.62
N GLU A 160 -0.70 23.95 -7.32
CA GLU A 160 -1.42 24.74 -6.32
C GLU A 160 -2.93 24.89 -6.62
N LYS A 161 -3.32 24.71 -7.89
CA LYS A 161 -4.73 24.76 -8.32
C LYS A 161 -5.50 23.47 -8.06
N GLN A 162 -4.81 22.38 -7.79
CA GLN A 162 -5.40 21.07 -7.53
C GLN A 162 -5.53 20.85 -6.02
N THR A 163 -6.60 20.23 -5.60
CA THR A 163 -6.75 19.77 -4.20
C THR A 163 -6.40 18.28 -4.10
N VAL A 164 -5.59 17.91 -3.12
CA VAL A 164 -5.23 16.50 -2.89
C VAL A 164 -5.97 15.98 -1.66
N ILE A 165 -6.81 14.97 -1.85
CA ILE A 165 -7.62 14.38 -0.78
C ILE A 165 -7.13 12.97 -0.45
N GLY A 166 -6.70 12.79 0.79
CA GLY A 166 -6.38 11.49 1.36
C GLY A 166 -7.60 10.87 2.02
N PHE A 167 -7.90 9.60 1.72
CA PHE A 167 -8.92 8.84 2.45
C PHE A 167 -8.24 7.84 3.36
N ASN A 168 -8.33 8.08 4.68
CA ASN A 168 -7.63 7.26 5.66
C ASN A 168 -8.24 5.85 5.74
N ALA A 169 -7.43 4.84 5.45
CA ALA A 169 -7.83 3.43 5.54
C ALA A 169 -7.62 2.84 6.94
N LEU A 170 -6.85 3.54 7.78
CA LEU A 170 -6.43 3.15 9.12
C LEU A 170 -6.93 4.18 10.14
N LYS A 171 -6.96 3.79 11.41
CA LYS A 171 -7.07 4.74 12.51
C LYS A 171 -5.66 5.20 12.90
N ASN A 172 -5.09 6.10 12.13
CA ASN A 172 -3.77 6.66 12.36
C ASN A 172 -3.85 8.19 12.45
N PRO A 173 -3.87 8.77 13.65
CA PRO A 173 -3.94 10.24 13.82
C PRO A 173 -2.64 10.95 13.42
N GLU A 174 -1.50 10.27 13.48
CA GLU A 174 -0.18 10.87 13.22
C GLU A 174 0.08 11.12 11.74
N VAL A 175 -0.73 10.55 10.85
CA VAL A 175 -0.53 10.68 9.41
C VAL A 175 -0.64 12.13 8.92
N ASN A 176 -1.46 12.97 9.57
CA ASN A 176 -1.54 14.39 9.25
C ASN A 176 -0.22 15.11 9.55
N VAL A 177 0.38 14.83 10.71
CA VAL A 177 1.69 15.38 11.10
C VAL A 177 2.74 14.94 10.10
N PHE A 178 2.81 13.65 9.81
CA PHE A 178 3.76 13.12 8.82
C PHE A 178 3.65 13.83 7.48
N VAL A 179 2.44 13.99 6.91
CA VAL A 179 2.27 14.64 5.60
C VAL A 179 2.64 16.12 5.69
N SER A 180 2.25 16.82 6.77
CA SER A 180 2.62 18.23 6.99
C SER A 180 4.14 18.43 7.04
N ASP A 181 4.88 17.51 7.63
CA ASP A 181 6.35 17.58 7.72
C ASP A 181 7.03 17.36 6.37
N GLN A 182 6.35 16.67 5.44
CA GLN A 182 6.89 16.40 4.11
C GLN A 182 6.65 17.51 3.10
N THR A 183 5.78 18.51 3.36
CA THR A 183 5.41 19.52 2.36
C THR A 183 5.05 20.87 2.98
N GLN A 184 5.33 21.95 2.25
CA GLN A 184 4.87 23.30 2.57
C GLN A 184 3.50 23.62 1.94
N GLN A 185 3.02 22.81 1.02
CA GLN A 185 1.73 23.01 0.36
C GLN A 185 0.58 22.88 1.34
N ARG A 186 -0.51 23.62 1.09
CA ARG A 186 -1.72 23.66 1.95
C ARG A 186 -2.99 23.19 1.24
N ASN A 187 -2.89 22.80 -0.03
CA ASN A 187 -3.98 22.37 -0.89
C ASN A 187 -4.31 20.86 -0.71
N TRP A 188 -4.25 20.36 0.51
CA TRP A 188 -4.56 18.96 0.81
C TRP A 188 -5.32 18.81 2.12
N GLU A 189 -6.06 17.71 2.25
CA GLU A 189 -6.70 17.29 3.50
C GLU A 189 -6.83 15.76 3.56
N ILE A 190 -7.07 15.22 4.76
CA ILE A 190 -7.33 13.79 4.97
C ILE A 190 -8.72 13.61 5.56
N ASN A 191 -9.55 12.86 4.85
CA ASN A 191 -10.84 12.39 5.36
C ASN A 191 -10.65 11.07 6.12
N ALA A 192 -11.06 11.02 7.38
CA ALA A 192 -10.94 9.85 8.26
C ALA A 192 -12.29 9.18 8.55
N ASP A 193 -13.39 9.61 7.94
CA ASP A 193 -14.75 9.13 8.27
C ASP A 193 -15.03 7.73 7.71
N TYR A 194 -14.30 7.31 6.68
CA TYR A 194 -14.53 6.07 5.95
C TYR A 194 -13.50 4.98 6.26
N THR A 195 -13.01 4.88 7.50
CA THR A 195 -12.05 3.83 7.91
C THR A 195 -12.67 2.44 8.03
N PHE A 196 -14.01 2.33 8.12
CA PHE A 196 -14.75 1.07 8.32
C PHE A 196 -14.28 0.27 9.54
N GLY A 197 -13.77 0.96 10.57
CA GLY A 197 -13.25 0.33 11.79
C GLY A 197 -11.74 0.13 11.82
N GLY A 198 -11.01 0.48 10.73
CA GLY A 198 -9.54 0.47 10.68
C GLY A 198 -8.95 -0.52 9.69
N TYR A 199 -7.68 -0.89 9.89
CA TYR A 199 -6.92 -1.72 8.97
C TYR A 199 -7.59 -3.07 8.69
N ALA A 200 -7.74 -3.40 7.40
CA ALA A 200 -8.35 -4.64 6.91
C ALA A 200 -9.76 -4.95 7.48
N LYS A 201 -10.44 -3.95 8.06
CA LYS A 201 -11.85 -4.07 8.42
C LYS A 201 -12.71 -3.76 7.20
N ILE A 202 -13.75 -4.57 7.02
CA ILE A 202 -14.69 -4.48 5.90
C ILE A 202 -16.11 -4.73 6.40
N THR A 203 -17.08 -4.05 5.84
CA THR A 203 -18.50 -4.18 6.18
C THR A 203 -19.29 -4.76 5.00
N PRO A 204 -20.49 -5.34 5.21
CA PRO A 204 -21.34 -5.78 4.11
C PRO A 204 -21.62 -4.68 3.07
N ALA A 205 -21.84 -3.44 3.51
CA ALA A 205 -22.07 -2.31 2.60
C ALA A 205 -20.86 -2.00 1.71
N LEU A 206 -19.63 -2.14 2.25
CA LEU A 206 -18.42 -1.96 1.45
C LEU A 206 -18.23 -3.12 0.46
N ILE A 207 -18.55 -4.35 0.85
CA ILE A 207 -18.49 -5.52 -0.05
C ILE A 207 -19.46 -5.35 -1.22
N ASP A 208 -20.70 -5.00 -0.92
CA ASP A 208 -21.75 -4.76 -1.92
C ASP A 208 -21.34 -3.65 -2.90
N PHE A 209 -20.87 -2.52 -2.39
CA PHE A 209 -20.34 -1.45 -3.23
C PHE A 209 -19.20 -1.93 -4.14
N MET A 210 -18.23 -2.66 -3.61
CA MET A 210 -17.07 -3.11 -4.39
C MET A 210 -17.47 -4.10 -5.48
N ASN A 211 -18.41 -5.00 -5.21
CA ASN A 211 -18.95 -5.93 -6.18
C ASN A 211 -19.75 -5.22 -7.29
N THR A 212 -20.65 -4.31 -6.90
CA THR A 212 -21.42 -3.49 -7.84
C THR A 212 -20.52 -2.61 -8.71
N PHE A 213 -19.50 -2.00 -8.12
CA PHE A 213 -18.51 -1.20 -8.83
C PHE A 213 -17.74 -2.05 -9.85
N TYR A 214 -17.33 -3.25 -9.47
CA TYR A 214 -16.68 -4.17 -10.39
C TYR A 214 -17.61 -4.63 -11.53
N GLU A 215 -18.86 -4.96 -11.24
CA GLU A 215 -19.85 -5.32 -12.25
C GLU A 215 -20.06 -4.21 -13.27
N GLN A 216 -20.11 -2.96 -12.81
CA GLN A 216 -20.38 -1.80 -13.66
C GLN A 216 -19.16 -1.34 -14.47
N TYR A 217 -17.97 -1.31 -13.84
CA TYR A 217 -16.79 -0.68 -14.43
C TYR A 217 -15.67 -1.66 -14.80
N GLN A 218 -15.79 -2.93 -14.43
CA GLN A 218 -14.77 -3.97 -14.65
C GLN A 218 -13.39 -3.60 -14.04
N ILE A 219 -13.38 -2.79 -12.99
CA ILE A 219 -12.19 -2.38 -12.25
C ILE A 219 -12.24 -3.03 -10.86
N PRO A 220 -11.39 -4.02 -10.58
CA PRO A 220 -11.34 -4.63 -9.25
C PRO A 220 -10.69 -3.69 -8.24
N LEU A 221 -11.21 -3.65 -7.02
CA LEU A 221 -10.73 -2.79 -5.93
C LEU A 221 -10.08 -3.62 -4.82
N ASP A 222 -9.04 -3.08 -4.22
CA ASP A 222 -8.47 -3.66 -3.00
C ASP A 222 -9.36 -3.34 -1.78
N PRO A 223 -9.63 -4.33 -0.91
CA PRO A 223 -10.58 -4.14 0.20
C PRO A 223 -10.01 -3.31 1.38
N VAL A 224 -8.72 -3.06 1.41
CA VAL A 224 -8.07 -2.35 2.52
C VAL A 224 -7.99 -0.85 2.26
N TYR A 225 -7.71 -0.46 1.02
CA TYR A 225 -7.36 0.90 0.62
C TYR A 225 -8.32 1.47 -0.44
N THR A 226 -8.21 1.01 -1.70
CA THR A 226 -8.90 1.62 -2.84
C THR A 226 -10.41 1.45 -2.78
N GLY A 227 -10.91 0.34 -2.25
CA GLY A 227 -12.34 0.12 -2.04
C GLY A 227 -12.95 1.14 -1.09
N LYS A 228 -12.27 1.44 0.03
CA LYS A 228 -12.73 2.44 1.00
C LYS A 228 -12.71 3.85 0.41
N MET A 229 -11.64 4.19 -0.30
CA MET A 229 -11.52 5.49 -0.97
C MET A 229 -12.64 5.72 -1.98
N LEU A 230 -12.88 4.77 -2.89
CA LEU A 230 -13.92 4.93 -3.90
C LEU A 230 -15.30 4.90 -3.28
N PHE A 231 -15.56 4.06 -2.27
CA PHE A 231 -16.81 4.13 -1.51
C PHE A 231 -17.02 5.54 -0.95
N ALA A 232 -16.01 6.13 -0.32
CA ALA A 232 -16.10 7.47 0.26
C ALA A 232 -16.41 8.54 -0.80
N ILE A 233 -15.73 8.51 -1.94
CA ILE A 233 -15.97 9.45 -3.05
C ILE A 233 -17.42 9.37 -3.51
N PHE A 234 -17.92 8.16 -3.81
CA PHE A 234 -19.28 7.94 -4.29
C PHE A 234 -20.34 8.31 -3.23
N ASP A 235 -20.12 7.99 -1.96
CA ASP A 235 -21.03 8.31 -0.88
C ASP A 235 -21.12 9.83 -0.63
N LEU A 236 -19.99 10.52 -0.62
CA LEU A 236 -19.93 11.98 -0.48
C LEU A 236 -20.63 12.69 -1.65
N ILE A 237 -20.45 12.21 -2.88
CA ILE A 237 -21.14 12.75 -4.06
C ILE A 237 -22.65 12.50 -3.93
N LYS A 238 -23.07 11.29 -3.60
CA LYS A 238 -24.48 10.91 -3.43
C LYS A 238 -25.15 11.74 -2.34
N LYS A 239 -24.46 12.03 -1.25
CA LYS A 239 -24.94 12.86 -0.13
C LYS A 239 -24.87 14.36 -0.42
N LYS A 240 -24.38 14.79 -1.58
CA LYS A 240 -24.13 16.19 -1.92
C LYS A 240 -23.16 16.90 -0.95
N GLN A 241 -22.24 16.14 -0.38
CA GLN A 241 -21.20 16.63 0.54
C GLN A 241 -19.83 16.79 -0.14
N TRP A 242 -19.72 16.41 -1.40
CA TRP A 242 -18.52 16.59 -2.21
C TRP A 242 -18.34 18.08 -2.58
N ARG A 243 -17.20 18.69 -2.22
CA ARG A 243 -16.98 20.14 -2.32
C ARG A 243 -15.71 20.54 -3.08
N TRP A 244 -14.85 19.60 -3.46
CA TRP A 244 -13.48 19.91 -3.90
C TRP A 244 -13.32 20.13 -5.41
N GLY A 245 -14.28 19.78 -6.23
CA GLY A 245 -14.22 19.99 -7.67
C GLY A 245 -14.97 18.92 -8.46
N LYS A 246 -15.05 19.07 -9.77
CA LYS A 246 -15.85 18.18 -10.63
C LYS A 246 -15.02 17.11 -11.34
N HIS A 247 -13.76 17.43 -11.68
CA HIS A 247 -12.87 16.50 -12.37
C HIS A 247 -11.97 15.81 -11.33
N ILE A 248 -12.27 14.56 -11.08
CA ILE A 248 -11.64 13.79 -10.00
C ILE A 248 -10.69 12.76 -10.62
N LEU A 249 -9.42 12.78 -10.17
CA LEU A 249 -8.44 11.73 -10.44
C LEU A 249 -8.30 10.84 -9.21
N ALA A 250 -8.87 9.64 -9.23
CA ALA A 250 -8.73 8.66 -8.16
C ALA A 250 -7.55 7.72 -8.45
N ILE A 251 -6.52 7.75 -7.60
CA ILE A 251 -5.32 6.94 -7.78
C ILE A 251 -5.56 5.53 -7.26
N HIS A 252 -5.60 4.55 -8.17
CA HIS A 252 -5.70 3.14 -7.83
C HIS A 252 -4.32 2.56 -7.51
N THR A 253 -4.02 2.41 -6.22
CA THR A 253 -2.69 1.98 -5.73
C THR A 253 -2.44 0.47 -5.78
N GLY A 254 -3.29 -0.32 -6.45
CA GLY A 254 -3.17 -1.79 -6.52
C GLY A 254 -3.60 -2.48 -5.23
N GLY A 255 -2.98 -3.59 -4.88
CA GLY A 255 -3.27 -4.31 -3.64
C GLY A 255 -4.21 -5.49 -3.82
N LEU A 256 -4.48 -5.91 -5.05
CA LEU A 256 -5.47 -6.96 -5.38
C LEU A 256 -5.08 -8.35 -4.84
N GLN A 257 -3.79 -8.61 -4.62
CA GLN A 257 -3.33 -9.86 -3.99
C GLN A 257 -3.90 -10.09 -2.58
N GLY A 258 -4.35 -9.03 -1.90
CA GLY A 258 -5.02 -9.12 -0.60
C GLY A 258 -6.46 -9.66 -0.66
N VAL A 259 -7.09 -9.67 -1.85
CA VAL A 259 -8.50 -10.07 -2.03
C VAL A 259 -8.72 -11.54 -1.66
N SER A 260 -7.83 -12.45 -2.06
CA SER A 260 -7.95 -13.88 -1.73
C SER A 260 -7.93 -14.11 -0.21
N GLY A 261 -7.01 -13.45 0.50
CA GLY A 261 -6.93 -13.50 1.97
C GLY A 261 -8.18 -12.91 2.64
N MET A 262 -8.69 -11.80 2.11
CA MET A 262 -9.94 -11.20 2.60
C MET A 262 -11.12 -12.16 2.40
N ASN A 263 -11.26 -12.75 1.21
CA ASN A 263 -12.35 -13.66 0.91
C ASN A 263 -12.35 -14.90 1.81
N ARG A 264 -11.18 -15.47 2.13
CA ARG A 264 -11.08 -16.56 3.12
C ARG A 264 -11.61 -16.14 4.51
N GLN A 265 -11.33 -14.89 4.92
CA GLN A 265 -11.85 -14.36 6.20
C GLN A 265 -13.36 -14.13 6.15
N LEU A 266 -13.88 -13.63 5.02
CA LEU A 266 -15.31 -13.40 4.81
C LEU A 266 -16.09 -14.72 4.82
N GLN A 267 -15.59 -15.75 4.14
CA GLN A 267 -16.16 -17.10 4.15
C GLN A 267 -16.23 -17.69 5.55
N LYS A 268 -15.14 -17.60 6.35
CA LYS A 268 -15.13 -18.03 7.75
C LYS A 268 -16.17 -17.33 8.61
N LYS A 269 -16.49 -16.06 8.27
CA LYS A 269 -17.51 -15.25 8.96
C LYS A 269 -18.91 -15.39 8.35
N LYS A 270 -19.09 -16.23 7.33
CA LYS A 270 -20.34 -16.39 6.56
C LYS A 270 -20.85 -15.07 5.99
N LEU A 271 -19.95 -14.20 5.56
CA LEU A 271 -20.25 -12.92 4.89
C LEU A 271 -20.11 -13.09 3.35
N PRO A 272 -20.78 -12.22 2.55
CA PRO A 272 -20.55 -12.17 1.11
C PRO A 272 -19.08 -12.01 0.78
N VAL A 273 -18.65 -12.54 -0.36
CA VAL A 273 -17.27 -12.43 -0.85
C VAL A 273 -17.16 -11.42 -1.99
N LEU A 274 -15.92 -11.01 -2.28
CA LEU A 274 -15.63 -10.19 -3.46
C LEU A 274 -15.59 -11.07 -4.72
N ASN A 275 -16.31 -10.66 -5.78
CA ASN A 275 -16.63 -11.51 -6.95
C ASN A 275 -15.55 -11.54 -8.04
N TYR A 276 -14.40 -10.88 -7.85
CA TYR A 276 -13.36 -10.70 -8.87
C TYR A 276 -12.05 -11.42 -8.59
N GLN A 277 -12.11 -12.60 -7.99
CA GLN A 277 -10.90 -13.43 -7.73
C GLN A 277 -10.13 -13.83 -8.99
N LYS A 278 -10.78 -13.84 -10.17
CA LYS A 278 -10.17 -14.28 -11.44
C LYS A 278 -9.01 -13.40 -11.95
N PHE A 279 -8.80 -12.22 -11.36
CA PHE A 279 -7.74 -11.28 -11.75
C PHE A 279 -6.51 -11.33 -10.85
N LEU A 280 -6.46 -12.30 -9.95
CA LEU A 280 -5.30 -12.49 -9.08
C LEU A 280 -4.38 -13.52 -9.70
N PRO A 281 -3.07 -13.20 -9.84
CA PRO A 281 -2.08 -14.16 -10.28
C PRO A 281 -1.94 -15.32 -9.29
#